data_84afe51d366eb8e38703808788267b05
#
_entry.id   84afe51d366eb8e38703808788267b05
#
_cell.length_a   1.000
_cell.length_b   1.000
_cell.length_c   1.000
_cell.angle_alpha   90.00
_cell.angle_beta   90.00
_cell.angle_gamma   90.00
#
_symmetry.space_group_name_H-M   'P 1'
#
loop_
_entity.id
_entity.type
_entity.pdbx_description
1 polymer ?
#
loop_
_entity_poly.entity_id
_entity_poly.type
_entity_poly.pdbx_seq_one_letter_code
_entity_poly.pdbx_strand_id
1 'polypeptide(L)'
;MTSHAAVVARGMGRPCVSGSSEIIIDYELKQFKAGDLIIKEGDVITIDGGSGKVMKGLVPTVQPEISGYFSTIMKWADEFRKLKVRTNAETEADSKTAREFGAEGIGLCRTEHMFFDEWRILSVRQMILSNSKEDRNSALDKLLPYQKEDFKKIFKIMSGLPVTVRLLDPPLHEFLPKVDKDI
;
A
#
# COMPACT_ATOMS: atom_id res chain seq x y z
N MET A 1 3.61 1.70 19.29
CA MET A 1 4.75 1.27 18.46
C MET A 1 4.25 1.16 17.02
N THR A 2 4.83 1.87 16.08
CA THR A 2 4.39 1.88 14.68
C THR A 2 5.18 0.81 13.93
N SER A 3 4.55 -0.31 13.62
CA SER A 3 5.15 -1.36 12.78
C SER A 3 4.98 -0.98 11.31
N HIS A 4 5.97 -1.27 10.47
CA HIS A 4 5.87 -1.06 9.01
C HIS A 4 4.67 -1.83 8.43
N ALA A 5 4.42 -3.04 8.90
CA ALA A 5 3.25 -3.83 8.50
C ALA A 5 1.92 -3.12 8.81
N ALA A 6 1.81 -2.45 9.96
CA ALA A 6 0.61 -1.68 10.31
C ALA A 6 0.41 -0.45 9.40
N VAL A 7 1.51 0.21 9.02
CA VAL A 7 1.45 1.35 8.08
C VAL A 7 0.98 0.90 6.70
N VAL A 8 1.54 -0.21 6.19
CA VAL A 8 1.18 -0.77 4.88
C VAL A 8 -0.28 -1.25 4.87
N ALA A 9 -0.69 -2.02 5.89
CA ALA A 9 -2.07 -2.51 5.99
C ALA A 9 -3.08 -1.36 6.06
N ARG A 10 -2.75 -0.29 6.80
CA ARG A 10 -3.58 0.91 6.88
C ARG A 10 -3.69 1.60 5.52
N GLY A 11 -2.59 1.71 4.78
CA GLY A 11 -2.59 2.23 3.41
C GLY A 11 -3.46 1.41 2.46
N MET A 12 -3.55 0.10 2.67
CA MET A 12 -4.41 -0.81 1.92
C MET A 12 -5.87 -0.82 2.40
N GLY A 13 -6.22 -0.05 3.43
CA GLY A 13 -7.55 -0.09 4.05
C GLY A 13 -7.87 -1.43 4.73
N ARG A 14 -6.84 -2.19 5.13
CA ARG A 14 -7.00 -3.50 5.76
C ARG A 14 -6.79 -3.39 7.27
N PRO A 15 -7.60 -4.11 8.08
CA PRO A 15 -7.35 -4.19 9.50
C PRO A 15 -6.00 -4.86 9.77
N CYS A 16 -5.30 -4.39 10.80
CA CYS A 16 -4.01 -4.95 11.19
C CYS A 16 -3.90 -4.93 12.73
N VAL A 17 -3.43 -6.03 13.27
CA VAL A 17 -3.03 -6.13 14.67
C VAL A 17 -1.53 -6.41 14.68
N SER A 18 -0.75 -5.55 15.33
CA SER A 18 0.71 -5.68 15.43
C SER A 18 1.15 -5.67 16.89
N GLY A 19 2.33 -6.24 17.16
CA GLY A 19 2.87 -6.33 18.51
C GLY A 19 2.21 -7.42 19.35
N SER A 20 1.60 -8.41 18.71
CA SER A 20 0.93 -9.56 19.37
C SER A 20 1.98 -10.59 19.83
N SER A 21 2.69 -10.29 20.90
CA SER A 21 3.72 -11.18 21.46
C SER A 21 3.18 -12.51 22.02
N GLU A 22 1.87 -12.58 22.24
CA GLU A 22 1.19 -13.80 22.71
C GLU A 22 0.94 -14.82 21.59
N ILE A 23 1.07 -14.40 20.32
CA ILE A 23 0.89 -15.28 19.17
C ILE A 23 2.23 -15.89 18.81
N ILE A 24 2.31 -17.22 18.90
CA ILE A 24 3.50 -18.01 18.53
C ILE A 24 3.17 -18.77 17.24
N ILE A 25 3.88 -18.43 16.17
CA ILE A 25 3.68 -19.04 14.84
C ILE A 25 4.58 -20.25 14.69
N ASP A 26 3.97 -21.37 14.27
CA ASP A 26 4.64 -22.61 13.89
C ASP A 26 4.47 -22.82 12.38
N TYR A 27 5.53 -22.57 11.63
CA TYR A 27 5.53 -22.67 10.17
C TYR A 27 5.51 -24.11 9.66
N GLU A 28 6.08 -25.05 10.43
CA GLU A 28 6.12 -26.46 10.05
C GLU A 28 4.74 -27.10 10.18
N LEU A 29 4.06 -26.83 11.29
CA LEU A 29 2.70 -27.32 11.55
C LEU A 29 1.62 -26.44 10.94
N LYS A 30 2.00 -25.33 10.28
CA LYS A 30 1.08 -24.35 9.66
C LYS A 30 -0.03 -23.93 10.61
N GLN A 31 0.36 -23.50 11.79
CA GLN A 31 -0.57 -23.07 12.84
C GLN A 31 0.03 -21.96 13.68
N PHE A 32 -0.79 -21.30 14.46
CA PHE A 32 -0.29 -20.46 15.56
C PHE A 32 -1.01 -20.81 16.86
N LYS A 33 -0.34 -20.49 17.96
CA LYS A 33 -0.87 -20.65 19.31
C LYS A 33 -1.02 -19.28 19.99
N ALA A 34 -2.09 -19.12 20.76
CA ALA A 34 -2.28 -18.00 21.66
C ALA A 34 -2.83 -18.55 22.99
N GLY A 35 -1.97 -18.67 23.98
CA GLY A 35 -2.27 -19.46 25.19
C GLY A 35 -2.58 -20.92 24.84
N ASP A 36 -3.74 -21.41 25.29
CA ASP A 36 -4.23 -22.77 24.98
C ASP A 36 -4.93 -22.91 23.63
N LEU A 37 -5.16 -21.80 22.93
CA LEU A 37 -5.87 -21.80 21.66
C LEU A 37 -4.90 -22.10 20.51
N ILE A 38 -5.26 -23.09 19.70
CA ILE A 38 -4.55 -23.43 18.46
C ILE A 38 -5.44 -23.05 17.27
N ILE A 39 -4.86 -22.32 16.33
CA ILE A 39 -5.49 -21.95 15.06
C ILE A 39 -4.62 -22.52 13.94
N LYS A 40 -5.23 -23.29 13.05
CA LYS A 40 -4.57 -23.95 11.93
C LYS A 40 -4.77 -23.16 10.63
N GLU A 41 -3.92 -23.46 9.62
CA GLU A 41 -4.11 -22.96 8.26
C GLU A 41 -5.53 -23.31 7.76
N GLY A 42 -6.23 -22.31 7.21
CA GLY A 42 -7.62 -22.45 6.76
C GLY A 42 -8.69 -22.14 7.81
N ASP A 43 -8.33 -22.04 9.08
CA ASP A 43 -9.28 -21.60 10.11
C ASP A 43 -9.63 -20.10 9.90
N VAL A 44 -10.92 -19.81 10.09
CA VAL A 44 -11.40 -18.41 10.00
C VAL A 44 -11.09 -17.67 11.29
N ILE A 45 -10.47 -16.49 11.13
CA ILE A 45 -10.25 -15.55 12.22
C ILE A 45 -10.79 -14.18 11.82
N THR A 46 -11.25 -13.43 12.81
CA THR A 46 -11.60 -12.00 12.65
C THR A 46 -10.62 -11.16 13.45
N ILE A 47 -10.11 -10.10 12.83
CA ILE A 47 -9.18 -9.16 13.48
C ILE A 47 -9.82 -7.78 13.59
N ASP A 48 -9.66 -7.15 14.75
CA ASP A 48 -10.08 -5.78 15.02
C ASP A 48 -8.85 -4.92 15.30
N GLY A 49 -8.43 -4.16 14.29
CA GLY A 49 -7.27 -3.26 14.39
C GLY A 49 -7.50 -2.08 15.35
N GLY A 50 -8.74 -1.74 15.66
CA GLY A 50 -9.07 -0.66 16.59
C GLY A 50 -8.84 -1.04 18.04
N SER A 51 -9.29 -2.23 18.44
CA SER A 51 -9.13 -2.75 19.81
C SER A 51 -7.92 -3.66 19.97
N GLY A 52 -7.24 -4.03 18.89
CA GLY A 52 -6.11 -4.96 18.90
C GLY A 52 -6.50 -6.42 19.16
N LYS A 53 -7.76 -6.79 18.93
CA LYS A 53 -8.26 -8.13 19.19
C LYS A 53 -8.14 -9.03 17.97
N VAL A 54 -7.80 -10.29 18.23
CA VAL A 54 -7.86 -11.39 17.28
C VAL A 54 -8.88 -12.42 17.83
N MET A 55 -9.91 -12.72 17.04
CA MET A 55 -11.02 -13.57 17.44
C MET A 55 -11.09 -14.79 16.54
N LYS A 56 -11.37 -15.95 17.11
CA LYS A 56 -11.61 -17.18 16.33
C LYS A 56 -13.03 -17.13 15.74
N GLY A 57 -13.12 -17.48 14.44
CA GLY A 57 -14.37 -17.51 13.70
C GLY A 57 -14.74 -16.20 13.02
N LEU A 58 -15.89 -16.20 12.38
CA LEU A 58 -16.46 -15.05 11.68
C LEU A 58 -17.27 -14.20 12.64
N VAL A 59 -16.88 -12.94 12.80
CA VAL A 59 -17.63 -11.93 13.56
C VAL A 59 -18.19 -10.91 12.57
N PRO A 60 -19.47 -10.49 12.69
CA PRO A 60 -20.03 -9.45 11.85
C PRO A 60 -19.20 -8.17 11.92
N THR A 61 -18.84 -7.64 10.76
CA THR A 61 -18.07 -6.40 10.65
C THR A 61 -18.92 -5.33 9.99
N VAL A 62 -18.66 -4.06 10.33
CA VAL A 62 -19.24 -2.89 9.68
C VAL A 62 -18.16 -2.18 8.87
N GLN A 63 -18.52 -1.72 7.68
CA GLN A 63 -17.63 -0.86 6.91
C GLN A 63 -17.57 0.52 7.56
N PRO A 64 -16.38 1.09 7.78
CA PRO A 64 -16.27 2.45 8.28
C PRO A 64 -16.78 3.42 7.23
N GLU A 65 -17.79 4.20 7.57
CA GLU A 65 -18.31 5.28 6.73
C GLU A 65 -18.01 6.63 7.36
N ILE A 66 -17.66 7.62 6.54
CA ILE A 66 -17.58 9.02 6.96
C ILE A 66 -19.02 9.58 7.01
N SER A 67 -19.74 9.26 8.08
CA SER A 67 -21.15 9.61 8.22
C SER A 67 -21.46 10.24 9.57
N GLY A 68 -22.61 10.84 9.69
CA GLY A 68 -23.15 11.36 10.94
C GLY A 68 -22.27 12.40 11.64
N TYR A 69 -22.02 12.21 12.91
CA TYR A 69 -21.26 13.17 13.73
C TYR A 69 -19.82 13.35 13.31
N PHE A 70 -19.19 12.30 12.75
CA PHE A 70 -17.82 12.40 12.23
C PHE A 70 -17.75 13.38 11.05
N SER A 71 -18.72 13.32 10.13
CA SER A 71 -18.82 14.28 9.03
C SER A 71 -19.00 15.73 9.53
N THR A 72 -19.76 15.91 10.60
CA THR A 72 -19.95 17.24 11.21
C THR A 72 -18.65 17.78 11.81
N ILE A 73 -17.93 16.95 12.55
CA ILE A 73 -16.61 17.32 13.12
C ILE A 73 -15.62 17.67 12.01
N MET A 74 -15.59 16.89 10.92
CA MET A 74 -14.72 17.19 9.78
C MET A 74 -15.05 18.55 9.13
N LYS A 75 -16.34 18.88 8.97
CA LYS A 75 -16.76 20.19 8.48
C LYS A 75 -16.28 21.32 9.37
N TRP A 76 -16.45 21.18 10.68
CA TRP A 76 -15.93 22.18 11.62
C TRP A 76 -14.42 22.31 11.54
N ALA A 77 -13.69 21.19 11.47
CA ALA A 77 -12.23 21.22 11.29
C ALA A 77 -11.83 21.98 10.02
N ASP A 78 -12.57 21.78 8.92
CA ASP A 78 -12.32 22.45 7.64
C ASP A 78 -12.53 23.98 7.71
N GLU A 79 -13.42 24.48 8.58
CA GLU A 79 -13.63 25.91 8.79
C GLU A 79 -12.43 26.59 9.50
N PHE A 80 -11.71 25.84 10.33
CA PHE A 80 -10.60 26.39 11.14
C PHE A 80 -9.21 26.10 10.58
N ARG A 81 -9.04 25.01 9.85
CA ARG A 81 -7.74 24.61 9.31
C ARG A 81 -7.24 25.60 8.25
N LYS A 82 -5.95 25.86 8.27
CA LYS A 82 -5.25 26.68 7.26
C LYS A 82 -4.46 25.82 6.27
N LEU A 83 -4.02 24.65 6.69
CA LEU A 83 -3.25 23.73 5.87
C LEU A 83 -4.18 22.75 5.13
N LYS A 84 -3.74 22.37 3.93
CA LYS A 84 -4.40 21.35 3.12
C LYS A 84 -3.83 19.97 3.44
N VAL A 85 -4.66 18.95 3.37
CA VAL A 85 -4.26 17.57 3.60
C VAL A 85 -4.00 16.90 2.26
N ARG A 86 -2.76 16.42 2.08
CA ARG A 86 -2.36 15.62 0.92
C ARG A 86 -2.03 14.20 1.37
N THR A 87 -2.37 13.23 0.53
CA THR A 87 -2.12 11.81 0.78
C THR A 87 -0.93 11.29 -0.01
N ASN A 88 -0.48 10.09 0.33
CA ASN A 88 0.36 9.29 -0.54
C ASN A 88 -0.55 8.40 -1.38
N ALA A 89 -0.34 8.37 -2.69
CA ALA A 89 -1.05 7.51 -3.62
C ALA A 89 -0.20 7.26 -4.86
N GLU A 90 -0.09 6.02 -5.27
CA GLU A 90 0.76 5.57 -6.36
C GLU A 90 -0.02 4.90 -7.50
N THR A 91 -1.26 4.48 -7.24
CA THR A 91 -2.11 3.77 -8.20
C THR A 91 -3.40 4.54 -8.51
N GLU A 92 -4.09 4.10 -9.55
CA GLU A 92 -5.44 4.58 -9.87
C GLU A 92 -6.41 4.37 -8.71
N ALA A 93 -6.37 3.18 -8.09
CA ALA A 93 -7.25 2.82 -6.98
C ALA A 93 -7.00 3.69 -5.75
N ASP A 94 -5.73 3.85 -5.35
CA ASP A 94 -5.35 4.70 -4.22
C ASP A 94 -5.79 6.15 -4.42
N SER A 95 -5.61 6.66 -5.66
CA SER A 95 -5.99 8.03 -6.00
C SER A 95 -7.50 8.25 -5.93
N LYS A 96 -8.31 7.26 -6.36
CA LYS A 96 -9.77 7.30 -6.20
C LYS A 96 -10.18 7.32 -4.75
N THR A 97 -9.67 6.37 -3.97
CA THR A 97 -9.93 6.29 -2.52
C THR A 97 -9.52 7.58 -1.83
N ALA A 98 -8.34 8.10 -2.13
CA ALA A 98 -7.86 9.37 -1.57
C ALA A 98 -8.82 10.53 -1.86
N ARG A 99 -9.32 10.62 -3.09
CA ARG A 99 -10.27 11.66 -3.48
C ARG A 99 -11.61 11.53 -2.77
N GLU A 100 -12.11 10.30 -2.63
CA GLU A 100 -13.36 9.99 -1.92
C GLU A 100 -13.27 10.36 -0.43
N PHE A 101 -12.10 10.17 0.18
CA PHE A 101 -11.83 10.58 1.55
C PHE A 101 -11.48 12.08 1.71
N GLY A 102 -11.58 12.87 0.64
CA GLY A 102 -11.43 14.31 0.70
C GLY A 102 -9.98 14.81 0.68
N ALA A 103 -9.03 14.02 0.19
CA ALA A 103 -7.66 14.48 0.00
C ALA A 103 -7.59 15.65 -0.99
N GLU A 104 -6.82 16.66 -0.66
CA GLU A 104 -6.66 17.89 -1.45
C GLU A 104 -5.39 17.88 -2.30
N GLY A 105 -4.92 16.70 -2.63
CA GLY A 105 -3.78 16.44 -3.48
C GLY A 105 -3.01 15.18 -3.10
N ILE A 106 -2.03 14.84 -3.92
CA ILE A 106 -1.04 13.81 -3.62
C ILE A 106 0.23 14.51 -3.14
N GLY A 107 0.63 14.22 -1.89
CA GLY A 107 1.84 14.75 -1.28
C GLY A 107 3.09 13.96 -1.65
N LEU A 108 2.93 12.69 -1.98
CA LEU A 108 3.99 11.82 -2.48
C LEU A 108 3.39 10.71 -3.35
N CYS A 109 3.82 10.68 -4.62
CA CYS A 109 3.64 9.55 -5.52
C CYS A 109 5.02 8.93 -5.77
N ARG A 110 5.22 7.70 -5.27
CA ARG A 110 6.47 6.95 -5.42
C ARG A 110 6.41 6.17 -6.72
N THR A 111 7.18 6.60 -7.71
CA THR A 111 7.15 5.99 -9.04
C THR A 111 7.63 4.54 -9.06
N GLU A 112 8.50 4.15 -8.12
CA GLU A 112 8.97 2.77 -7.97
C GLU A 112 7.84 1.79 -7.68
N HIS A 113 6.78 2.20 -6.96
CA HIS A 113 5.64 1.33 -6.65
C HIS A 113 4.79 0.98 -7.88
N MET A 114 4.91 1.75 -8.96
CA MET A 114 4.23 1.45 -10.22
C MET A 114 4.82 0.23 -10.94
N PHE A 115 5.97 -0.27 -10.49
CA PHE A 115 6.76 -1.27 -11.20
C PHE A 115 6.83 -2.63 -10.51
N PHE A 116 6.10 -2.84 -9.40
CA PHE A 116 6.09 -4.12 -8.69
C PHE A 116 5.22 -5.22 -9.35
N ASP A 117 4.48 -4.90 -10.41
CA ASP A 117 3.79 -5.91 -11.20
C ASP A 117 4.79 -6.87 -11.87
N GLU A 118 4.46 -8.17 -11.93
CA GLU A 118 5.33 -9.23 -12.46
C GLU A 118 5.91 -8.91 -13.84
N TRP A 119 5.14 -8.29 -14.71
CA TRP A 119 5.58 -7.91 -16.05
C TRP A 119 6.52 -6.71 -16.09
N ARG A 120 6.34 -5.78 -15.18
CA ARG A 120 7.10 -4.53 -15.13
C ARG A 120 8.42 -4.73 -14.40
N ILE A 121 8.42 -5.54 -13.35
CA ILE A 121 9.61 -5.77 -12.52
C ILE A 121 10.76 -6.36 -13.32
N LEU A 122 10.48 -7.22 -14.31
CA LEU A 122 11.50 -7.79 -15.18
C LEU A 122 12.20 -6.71 -16.01
N SER A 123 11.46 -5.76 -16.56
CA SER A 123 12.03 -4.65 -17.32
C SER A 123 12.82 -3.69 -16.43
N VAL A 124 12.41 -3.49 -15.18
CA VAL A 124 13.17 -2.70 -14.19
C VAL A 124 14.48 -3.41 -13.83
N ARG A 125 14.46 -4.73 -13.61
CA ARG A 125 15.67 -5.54 -13.39
C ARG A 125 16.63 -5.44 -14.59
N GLN A 126 16.12 -5.56 -15.81
CA GLN A 126 16.90 -5.38 -17.03
C GLN A 126 17.55 -3.99 -17.09
N MET A 127 16.80 -2.95 -16.74
CA MET A 127 17.32 -1.58 -16.67
C MET A 127 18.44 -1.43 -15.63
N ILE A 128 18.25 -1.99 -14.43
CA ILE A 128 19.23 -1.90 -13.33
C ILE A 128 20.52 -2.66 -13.69
N LEU A 129 20.38 -3.87 -14.24
CA LEU A 129 21.49 -4.78 -14.53
C LEU A 129 22.18 -4.49 -15.89
N SER A 130 21.66 -3.55 -16.68
CA SER A 130 22.21 -3.24 -18.00
C SER A 130 23.62 -2.63 -17.89
N ASN A 131 24.54 -3.16 -18.70
CA ASN A 131 25.92 -2.69 -18.80
C ASN A 131 26.12 -1.67 -19.90
N SER A 132 25.18 -1.53 -20.83
CA SER A 132 25.22 -0.56 -21.94
C SER A 132 24.07 0.45 -21.84
N LYS A 133 24.26 1.60 -22.48
CA LYS A 133 23.22 2.62 -22.60
C LYS A 133 22.07 2.13 -23.49
N GLU A 134 22.39 1.37 -24.50
CA GLU A 134 21.47 0.82 -25.50
C GLU A 134 20.52 -0.18 -24.83
N ASP A 135 21.06 -1.11 -24.04
CA ASP A 135 20.24 -2.10 -23.30
C ASP A 135 19.36 -1.41 -22.27
N ARG A 136 19.89 -0.42 -21.58
CA ARG A 136 19.13 0.37 -20.61
C ARG A 136 17.97 1.10 -21.27
N ASN A 137 18.21 1.76 -22.41
CA ASN A 137 17.17 2.43 -23.15
C ASN A 137 16.09 1.46 -23.64
N SER A 138 16.49 0.29 -24.14
CA SER A 138 15.55 -0.76 -24.56
C SER A 138 14.63 -1.20 -23.40
N ALA A 139 15.15 -1.32 -22.18
CA ALA A 139 14.36 -1.63 -21.00
C ALA A 139 13.41 -0.48 -20.60
N LEU A 140 13.88 0.76 -20.68
CA LEU A 140 13.09 1.97 -20.42
C LEU A 140 11.96 2.15 -21.42
N ASP A 141 12.18 1.87 -22.70
CA ASP A 141 11.16 1.95 -23.75
C ASP A 141 10.01 0.99 -23.51
N LYS A 142 10.26 -0.16 -22.85
CA LYS A 142 9.21 -1.09 -22.44
C LYS A 142 8.39 -0.55 -21.27
N LEU A 143 8.98 0.20 -20.34
CA LEU A 143 8.34 0.76 -19.16
C LEU A 143 7.55 2.03 -19.45
N LEU A 144 8.02 2.85 -20.39
CA LEU A 144 7.46 4.16 -20.69
C LEU A 144 5.95 4.17 -20.96
N PRO A 145 5.37 3.27 -21.80
CA PRO A 145 3.94 3.29 -22.08
C PRO A 145 3.11 2.99 -20.84
N TYR A 146 3.55 2.10 -19.97
CA TYR A 146 2.85 1.76 -18.72
C TYR A 146 2.84 2.95 -17.76
N GLN A 147 4.00 3.53 -17.50
CA GLN A 147 4.12 4.68 -16.60
C GLN A 147 3.34 5.89 -17.12
N LYS A 148 3.36 6.12 -18.43
CA LYS A 148 2.56 7.18 -19.06
C LYS A 148 1.08 6.98 -18.82
N GLU A 149 0.57 5.75 -18.92
CA GLU A 149 -0.83 5.44 -18.70
C GLU A 149 -1.21 5.57 -17.22
N ASP A 150 -0.35 5.11 -16.31
CA ASP A 150 -0.57 5.25 -14.86
C ASP A 150 -0.68 6.74 -14.48
N PHE A 151 0.23 7.58 -14.94
CA PHE A 151 0.17 9.02 -14.70
C PHE A 151 -1.08 9.68 -15.29
N LYS A 152 -1.50 9.29 -16.50
CA LYS A 152 -2.73 9.80 -17.08
C LYS A 152 -3.94 9.53 -16.20
N LYS A 153 -4.04 8.30 -15.65
CA LYS A 153 -5.13 7.91 -14.76
C LYS A 153 -5.09 8.71 -13.47
N ILE A 154 -3.92 8.79 -12.82
CA ILE A 154 -3.72 9.56 -11.59
C ILE A 154 -4.09 11.03 -11.80
N PHE A 155 -3.55 11.68 -12.85
CA PHE A 155 -3.81 13.09 -13.13
C PHE A 155 -5.26 13.37 -13.50
N LYS A 156 -5.93 12.42 -14.18
CA LYS A 156 -7.36 12.54 -14.48
C LYS A 156 -8.21 12.52 -13.20
N ILE A 157 -7.90 11.61 -12.27
CA ILE A 157 -8.60 11.51 -10.98
C ILE A 157 -8.32 12.74 -10.12
N MET A 158 -7.08 13.19 -10.10
CA MET A 158 -6.64 14.33 -9.29
C MET A 158 -6.79 15.67 -10.01
N SER A 159 -7.57 15.74 -11.09
CA SER A 159 -7.77 16.98 -11.85
C SER A 159 -8.13 18.15 -10.95
N GLY A 160 -7.43 19.26 -11.09
CA GLY A 160 -7.55 20.48 -10.26
C GLY A 160 -6.82 20.44 -8.91
N LEU A 161 -6.18 19.32 -8.57
CA LEU A 161 -5.43 19.14 -7.33
C LEU A 161 -3.94 18.86 -7.61
N PRO A 162 -3.03 19.31 -6.74
CA PRO A 162 -1.60 19.10 -6.92
C PRO A 162 -1.20 17.64 -6.72
N VAL A 163 -0.26 17.17 -7.54
CA VAL A 163 0.36 15.85 -7.43
C VAL A 163 1.87 16.03 -7.36
N THR A 164 2.48 15.64 -6.25
CA THR A 164 3.93 15.65 -6.07
C THR A 164 4.48 14.27 -6.43
N VAL A 165 5.28 14.21 -7.47
CA VAL A 165 5.89 12.96 -7.97
C VAL A 165 7.32 12.88 -7.51
N ARG A 166 7.71 11.78 -6.86
CA ARG A 166 9.11 11.45 -6.64
C ARG A 166 9.66 10.78 -7.89
N LEU A 167 10.77 11.29 -8.40
CA LEU A 167 11.50 10.62 -9.47
C LEU A 167 11.95 9.24 -9.00
N LEU A 168 12.28 8.36 -9.96
CA LEU A 168 12.61 6.97 -9.70
C LEU A 168 13.76 6.83 -8.68
N ASP A 169 13.47 6.18 -7.58
CA ASP A 169 14.38 5.86 -6.49
C ASP A 169 14.18 4.39 -6.10
N PRO A 170 14.66 3.43 -6.95
CA PRO A 170 14.37 2.02 -6.74
C PRO A 170 15.18 1.46 -5.57
N PRO A 171 14.53 0.93 -4.53
CA PRO A 171 15.22 0.18 -3.50
C PRO A 171 15.71 -1.15 -4.08
N LEU A 172 17.02 -1.24 -4.37
CA LEU A 172 17.60 -2.38 -5.10
C LEU A 172 17.27 -3.73 -4.47
N HIS A 173 17.21 -3.79 -3.13
CA HIS A 173 16.89 -5.01 -2.39
C HIS A 173 15.43 -5.50 -2.56
N GLU A 174 14.54 -4.64 -3.05
CA GLU A 174 13.16 -5.00 -3.36
C GLU A 174 12.99 -5.42 -4.82
N PHE A 175 13.78 -4.84 -5.72
CA PHE A 175 13.71 -5.13 -7.16
C PHE A 175 14.55 -6.32 -7.58
N LEU A 176 15.74 -6.49 -6.98
CA LEU A 176 16.64 -7.58 -7.35
C LEU A 176 16.18 -8.90 -6.72
N PRO A 177 16.36 -10.03 -7.42
CA PRO A 177 16.05 -11.34 -6.88
C PRO A 177 16.90 -11.65 -5.65
N LYS A 178 16.32 -12.39 -4.71
CA LYS A 178 17.00 -12.77 -3.45
C LYS A 178 17.91 -13.99 -3.57
N VAL A 179 17.85 -14.69 -4.70
CA VAL A 179 18.62 -15.90 -4.99
C VAL A 179 19.20 -15.85 -6.39
N ASP A 180 20.45 -16.30 -6.53
CA ASP A 180 21.21 -16.26 -7.80
C ASP A 180 20.55 -17.05 -8.94
N LYS A 181 19.58 -17.93 -8.64
CA LYS A 181 18.86 -18.70 -9.67
C LYS A 181 17.82 -17.91 -10.45
N ASP A 182 17.48 -16.72 -9.99
CA ASP A 182 16.44 -15.86 -10.57
C ASP A 182 17.05 -14.67 -11.34
N ILE A 183 18.39 -14.67 -11.48
CA ILE A 183 19.18 -13.74 -12.31
C ILE A 183 19.46 -14.37 -13.66
#